data_0fe3b921609c53c961bf11a4d96e2a8b
#
_entry.id   0fe3b921609c53c961bf11a4d96e2a8b
#
_cell.length_a   1.000
_cell.length_b   1.000
_cell.length_c   1.000
_cell.angle_alpha   90.00
_cell.angle_beta   90.00
_cell.angle_gamma   90.00
#
_symmetry.space_group_name_H-M   'P 1'
#
loop_
_entity.id
_entity.type
_entity.pdbx_description
1 polymer ?
#
loop_
_entity_poly.entity_id
_entity_poly.type
_entity_poly.pdbx_seq_one_letter_code
_entity_poly.pdbx_strand_id
1 'polypeptide(L)'
;VSTLIQDAALLAVPCTAAASAVAVHFARSAARHRRDAGAATRRATEAEQRVAARDEEAAYLASTRLPGLLYALQQGTGGPAVYGALLHPELAHTDTGKAVQGVLEQVITALSEAAARSEGASRVAVQAATRSVQPLGYELQAAITKLLDSVYDDKTLGLVQPIDHAASQMIRRLQIHGVLTGMWPGRLRHDVPMLDAVRGGISRIRDYRRVQVPASVPLHVAGRYVEPLVLLLAELLDNAGRHSAPTTPVEVSVLQAHNSVSIEIHDAGPGMTPEALREAQRRVSGRDPVQFTGLSNPATFGLLGVGVLAAKYGFRVSLDLDHSRHGGVRAVVQVPRTMLAAEPLPQPEPRHDGSGRGRG
;
A
#
# COMPACT_ATOMS: atom_id res chain seq x y z
N VAL A 1 -3.52 -29.56 114.59
CA VAL A 1 -4.16 -28.61 113.65
C VAL A 1 -3.13 -28.00 112.64
N SER A 2 -1.83 -27.80 113.08
CA SER A 2 -0.79 -27.13 112.26
C SER A 2 -0.27 -28.00 111.08
N THR A 3 -0.26 -29.32 111.22
CA THR A 3 0.21 -30.24 110.14
C THR A 3 -0.76 -30.41 109.01
N LEU A 4 -2.10 -30.41 109.25
CA LEU A 4 -3.18 -30.49 108.24
C LEU A 4 -3.21 -29.26 107.34
N ILE A 5 -2.84 -28.07 107.83
CA ILE A 5 -2.82 -26.81 107.04
C ILE A 5 -1.54 -26.80 106.12
N GLN A 6 -0.42 -27.37 106.54
CA GLN A 6 0.79 -27.49 105.75
C GLN A 6 0.62 -28.52 104.60
N ASP A 7 -0.02 -29.64 104.88
CA ASP A 7 -0.29 -30.64 103.80
C ASP A 7 -1.31 -30.17 102.78
N ALA A 8 -2.35 -29.41 103.17
CA ALA A 8 -3.29 -28.79 102.21
C ALA A 8 -2.64 -27.69 101.40
N ALA A 9 -1.66 -26.96 101.92
CA ALA A 9 -0.93 -25.98 101.12
C ALA A 9 0.05 -26.59 100.16
N LEU A 10 0.65 -27.74 100.50
CA LEU A 10 1.56 -28.49 99.60
C LEU A 10 0.86 -29.18 98.45
N LEU A 11 -0.40 -29.52 98.60
CA LEU A 11 -1.23 -30.09 97.50
C LEU A 11 -1.93 -29.02 96.67
N ALA A 12 -2.17 -27.84 97.19
CA ALA A 12 -2.82 -26.75 96.47
C ALA A 12 -1.89 -26.12 95.42
N VAL A 13 -0.60 -26.05 95.63
CA VAL A 13 0.37 -25.46 94.71
C VAL A 13 0.49 -26.21 93.40
N PRO A 14 0.61 -27.53 93.36
CA PRO A 14 0.66 -28.28 92.13
C PRO A 14 -0.68 -28.24 91.34
N CYS A 15 -1.85 -28.24 92.02
CA CYS A 15 -3.16 -28.10 91.40
C CYS A 15 -3.38 -26.77 90.70
N THR A 16 -2.97 -25.67 91.30
CA THR A 16 -3.06 -24.35 90.71
C THR A 16 -2.08 -24.16 89.59
N ALA A 17 -0.88 -24.72 89.65
CA ALA A 17 0.09 -24.76 88.54
C ALA A 17 -0.40 -25.54 87.38
N ALA A 18 -1.02 -26.71 87.61
CA ALA A 18 -1.64 -27.56 86.56
C ALA A 18 -2.81 -26.85 85.91
N ALA A 19 -3.71 -26.23 86.70
CA ALA A 19 -4.85 -25.48 86.16
C ALA A 19 -4.40 -24.27 85.28
N SER A 20 -3.34 -23.56 85.80
CA SER A 20 -2.77 -22.44 84.99
C SER A 20 -2.10 -22.92 83.71
N ALA A 21 -1.40 -24.04 83.74
CA ALA A 21 -0.81 -24.61 82.52
C ALA A 21 -1.86 -25.04 81.48
N VAL A 22 -2.96 -25.62 81.95
CA VAL A 22 -4.11 -25.99 81.14
C VAL A 22 -4.79 -24.73 80.58
N ALA A 23 -5.05 -23.73 81.37
CA ALA A 23 -5.62 -22.45 80.90
C ALA A 23 -4.77 -21.74 79.84
N VAL A 24 -3.44 -21.72 80.06
CA VAL A 24 -2.47 -21.18 79.09
C VAL A 24 -2.45 -22.01 77.82
N HIS A 25 -2.55 -23.32 77.94
CA HIS A 25 -2.64 -24.21 76.76
C HIS A 25 -3.91 -23.92 75.96
N PHE A 26 -5.10 -23.85 76.59
CA PHE A 26 -6.35 -23.51 75.95
C PHE A 26 -6.33 -22.07 75.36
N ALA A 27 -5.80 -21.11 76.08
CA ALA A 27 -5.67 -19.72 75.55
C ALA A 27 -4.76 -19.64 74.33
N ARG A 28 -3.63 -20.37 74.32
CA ARG A 28 -2.74 -20.47 73.15
C ARG A 28 -3.38 -21.26 71.99
N SER A 29 -4.12 -22.30 72.26
CA SER A 29 -4.87 -23.05 71.25
C SER A 29 -5.98 -22.16 70.62
N ALA A 30 -6.78 -21.49 71.45
CA ALA A 30 -7.81 -20.55 70.99
C ALA A 30 -7.20 -19.40 70.16
N ALA A 31 -6.03 -18.86 70.57
CA ALA A 31 -5.33 -17.83 69.83
C ALA A 31 -4.81 -18.34 68.46
N ARG A 32 -4.31 -19.59 68.38
CA ARG A 32 -3.92 -20.23 67.12
C ARG A 32 -5.13 -20.39 66.22
N HIS A 33 -6.24 -20.97 66.72
CA HIS A 33 -7.46 -21.15 65.92
C HIS A 33 -8.03 -19.82 65.41
N ARG A 34 -7.99 -18.73 66.19
CA ARG A 34 -8.40 -17.40 65.71
C ARG A 34 -7.47 -16.87 64.65
N ARG A 35 -6.13 -17.09 64.76
CA ARG A 35 -5.17 -16.71 63.71
C ARG A 35 -5.36 -17.48 62.43
N ASP A 36 -5.59 -18.78 62.55
CA ASP A 36 -5.80 -19.68 61.39
C ASP A 36 -7.13 -19.37 60.71
N ALA A 37 -8.20 -19.11 61.45
CA ALA A 37 -9.49 -18.64 60.91
C ALA A 37 -9.35 -17.29 60.22
N GLY A 38 -8.64 -16.34 60.83
CA GLY A 38 -8.37 -15.04 60.20
C GLY A 38 -7.48 -15.13 58.94
N ALA A 39 -6.54 -16.07 58.91
CA ALA A 39 -5.75 -16.35 57.73
C ALA A 39 -6.57 -17.03 56.61
N ALA A 40 -7.46 -17.96 56.98
CA ALA A 40 -8.37 -18.60 56.04
C ALA A 40 -9.34 -17.61 55.40
N THR A 41 -9.94 -16.73 56.22
CA THR A 41 -10.83 -15.66 55.70
C THR A 41 -10.09 -14.73 54.75
N ARG A 42 -8.89 -14.28 55.09
CA ARG A 42 -8.08 -13.45 54.19
C ARG A 42 -7.79 -14.15 52.84
N ARG A 43 -7.37 -15.42 52.89
CA ARG A 43 -7.16 -16.22 51.67
C ARG A 43 -8.41 -16.37 50.83
N ALA A 44 -9.58 -16.57 51.44
CA ALA A 44 -10.85 -16.62 50.74
C ALA A 44 -11.17 -15.29 50.04
N THR A 45 -11.06 -14.17 50.73
CA THR A 45 -11.28 -12.84 50.17
C THR A 45 -10.30 -12.53 49.01
N GLU A 46 -9.03 -12.87 49.18
CA GLU A 46 -8.03 -12.72 48.10
C GLU A 46 -8.33 -13.60 46.89
N ALA A 47 -8.86 -14.81 47.11
CA ALA A 47 -9.29 -15.69 46.03
C ALA A 47 -10.53 -15.16 45.28
N GLU A 48 -11.52 -14.65 46.01
CA GLU A 48 -12.69 -13.98 45.44
C GLU A 48 -12.31 -12.75 44.60
N GLN A 49 -11.42 -11.91 45.14
CA GLN A 49 -10.91 -10.73 44.40
C GLN A 49 -10.18 -11.12 43.10
N ARG A 50 -9.38 -12.21 43.14
CA ARG A 50 -8.73 -12.70 41.93
C ARG A 50 -9.69 -13.24 40.89
N VAL A 51 -10.78 -13.89 41.32
CA VAL A 51 -11.84 -14.35 40.41
C VAL A 51 -12.56 -13.16 39.79
N ALA A 52 -12.96 -12.18 40.61
CA ALA A 52 -13.59 -10.97 40.12
C ALA A 52 -12.72 -10.22 39.10
N ALA A 53 -11.42 -10.03 39.39
CA ALA A 53 -10.50 -9.40 38.44
C ALA A 53 -10.38 -10.17 37.10
N ARG A 54 -10.45 -11.49 37.12
CA ARG A 54 -10.45 -12.31 35.89
C ARG A 54 -11.75 -12.13 35.08
N ASP A 55 -12.87 -12.11 35.77
CA ASP A 55 -14.19 -11.93 35.13
C ASP A 55 -14.32 -10.52 34.52
N GLU A 56 -13.83 -9.50 35.22
CA GLU A 56 -13.79 -8.12 34.74
C GLU A 56 -12.85 -7.98 33.53
N GLU A 57 -11.67 -8.61 33.54
CA GLU A 57 -10.74 -8.62 32.39
C GLU A 57 -11.36 -9.31 31.17
N ALA A 58 -12.06 -10.43 31.37
CA ALA A 58 -12.75 -11.13 30.29
C ALA A 58 -13.88 -10.30 29.70
N ALA A 59 -14.66 -9.63 30.53
CA ALA A 59 -15.70 -8.69 30.10
C ALA A 59 -15.11 -7.50 29.33
N TYR A 60 -14.00 -6.93 29.79
CA TYR A 60 -13.29 -5.84 29.15
C TYR A 60 -12.69 -6.26 27.80
N LEU A 61 -12.12 -7.47 27.72
CA LEU A 61 -11.67 -8.04 26.46
C LEU A 61 -12.81 -8.10 25.42
N ALA A 62 -13.95 -8.64 25.81
CA ALA A 62 -15.09 -8.85 24.92
C ALA A 62 -15.79 -7.54 24.51
N SER A 63 -15.98 -6.62 25.45
CA SER A 63 -16.76 -5.40 25.24
C SER A 63 -15.96 -4.21 24.69
N THR A 64 -14.66 -4.18 24.91
CA THR A 64 -13.84 -3.00 24.61
C THR A 64 -12.66 -3.33 23.72
N ARG A 65 -11.80 -4.28 24.12
CA ARG A 65 -10.54 -4.54 23.41
C ARG A 65 -10.74 -5.18 22.05
N LEU A 66 -11.57 -6.21 21.93
CA LEU A 66 -11.86 -6.87 20.65
C LEU A 66 -12.58 -5.95 19.67
N PRO A 67 -13.65 -5.24 20.03
CA PRO A 67 -14.27 -4.27 19.12
C PRO A 67 -13.32 -3.14 18.71
N GLY A 68 -12.53 -2.62 19.65
CA GLY A 68 -11.53 -1.59 19.35
C GLY A 68 -10.45 -2.08 18.37
N LEU A 69 -9.98 -3.32 18.54
CA LEU A 69 -9.03 -3.96 17.63
C LEU A 69 -9.63 -4.12 16.23
N LEU A 70 -10.85 -4.64 16.11
CA LEU A 70 -11.56 -4.82 14.84
C LEU A 70 -11.73 -3.49 14.11
N TYR A 71 -12.16 -2.45 14.83
CA TYR A 71 -12.27 -1.10 14.26
C TYR A 71 -10.95 -0.55 13.76
N ALA A 72 -9.87 -0.67 14.54
CA ALA A 72 -8.54 -0.21 14.16
C ALA A 72 -7.99 -0.96 12.94
N LEU A 73 -8.22 -2.27 12.85
CA LEU A 73 -7.84 -3.06 11.68
C LEU A 73 -8.61 -2.65 10.43
N GLN A 74 -9.91 -2.32 10.54
CA GLN A 74 -10.71 -1.80 9.42
C GLN A 74 -10.21 -0.44 8.93
N GLN A 75 -9.69 0.41 9.83
CA GLN A 75 -9.12 1.72 9.47
C GLN A 75 -7.66 1.65 8.98
N GLY A 76 -7.04 0.45 8.96
CA GLY A 76 -5.65 0.29 8.59
C GLY A 76 -4.65 0.87 9.61
N THR A 77 -5.11 1.18 10.83
CA THR A 77 -4.30 1.76 11.91
C THR A 77 -3.86 0.71 12.93
N GLY A 78 -4.06 -0.58 12.62
CA GLY A 78 -3.75 -1.70 13.52
C GLY A 78 -2.26 -1.85 13.78
N GLY A 79 -1.84 -1.56 15.01
CA GLY A 79 -0.48 -1.82 15.52
C GLY A 79 -0.56 -2.33 16.96
N PRO A 80 0.51 -2.89 17.54
CA PRO A 80 0.52 -3.45 18.91
C PRO A 80 0.02 -2.49 19.99
N ALA A 81 0.18 -1.19 19.79
CA ALA A 81 -0.27 -0.15 20.72
C ALA A 81 -1.81 0.02 20.79
N VAL A 82 -2.55 -0.54 19.80
CA VAL A 82 -4.00 -0.39 19.70
C VAL A 82 -4.76 -1.37 20.59
N TYR A 83 -4.09 -2.43 21.09
CA TYR A 83 -4.74 -3.47 21.89
C TYR A 83 -5.06 -3.06 23.31
N GLY A 84 -4.57 -1.90 23.77
CA GLY A 84 -4.73 -1.44 25.13
C GLY A 84 -3.99 -2.31 26.16
N ALA A 85 -3.70 -1.74 27.32
CA ALA A 85 -3.20 -2.50 28.46
C ALA A 85 -4.32 -3.39 29.04
N LEU A 86 -3.94 -4.38 29.84
CA LEU A 86 -4.88 -5.12 30.67
C LEU A 86 -5.60 -4.14 31.63
N LEU A 87 -6.87 -4.36 31.87
CA LEU A 87 -7.64 -3.63 32.90
C LEU A 87 -7.02 -3.88 34.28
N HIS A 88 -6.55 -5.12 34.50
CA HIS A 88 -5.91 -5.58 35.72
C HIS A 88 -4.43 -5.93 35.45
N PRO A 89 -3.47 -4.99 35.59
CA PRO A 89 -2.05 -5.22 35.29
C PRO A 89 -1.42 -6.37 36.06
N GLU A 90 -1.94 -6.68 37.25
CA GLU A 90 -1.50 -7.80 38.09
C GLU A 90 -1.73 -9.17 37.45
N LEU A 91 -2.64 -9.27 36.47
CA LEU A 91 -2.90 -10.48 35.70
C LEU A 91 -1.86 -10.74 34.60
N ALA A 92 -1.02 -9.78 34.27
CA ALA A 92 -0.10 -9.86 33.11
C ALA A 92 0.78 -11.11 33.09
N HIS A 93 1.24 -11.53 34.27
CA HIS A 93 2.10 -12.70 34.40
C HIS A 93 1.35 -14.00 34.76
N THR A 94 0.02 -13.94 34.91
CA THR A 94 -0.82 -15.09 35.19
C THR A 94 -1.19 -15.83 33.90
N ASP A 95 -1.65 -17.08 34.04
CA ASP A 95 -2.12 -17.87 32.89
C ASP A 95 -3.34 -17.19 32.21
N THR A 96 -4.20 -16.51 32.97
CA THR A 96 -5.32 -15.74 32.43
C THR A 96 -4.85 -14.57 31.57
N GLY A 97 -3.90 -13.77 32.04
CA GLY A 97 -3.35 -12.65 31.26
C GLY A 97 -2.65 -13.12 29.98
N LYS A 98 -1.89 -14.23 30.06
CA LYS A 98 -1.28 -14.87 28.89
C LYS A 98 -2.34 -15.38 27.89
N ALA A 99 -3.41 -16.01 28.40
CA ALA A 99 -4.50 -16.49 27.55
C ALA A 99 -5.23 -15.33 26.83
N VAL A 100 -5.53 -14.24 27.53
CA VAL A 100 -6.12 -13.03 26.93
C VAL A 100 -5.23 -12.47 25.83
N GLN A 101 -3.92 -12.36 26.08
CA GLN A 101 -2.97 -11.89 25.09
C GLN A 101 -2.90 -12.86 23.89
N GLY A 102 -2.84 -14.16 24.15
CA GLY A 102 -2.83 -15.18 23.09
C GLY A 102 -4.08 -15.15 22.20
N VAL A 103 -5.26 -14.92 22.78
CA VAL A 103 -6.50 -14.75 21.99
C VAL A 103 -6.40 -13.55 21.06
N LEU A 104 -5.92 -12.40 21.54
CA LEU A 104 -5.75 -11.20 20.70
C LEU A 104 -4.74 -11.46 19.58
N GLU A 105 -3.60 -12.08 19.86
CA GLU A 105 -2.60 -12.42 18.86
C GLU A 105 -3.15 -13.39 17.80
N GLN A 106 -3.93 -14.40 18.22
CA GLN A 106 -4.58 -15.31 17.28
C GLN A 106 -5.61 -14.61 16.40
N VAL A 107 -6.43 -13.72 16.96
CA VAL A 107 -7.41 -12.93 16.19
C VAL A 107 -6.70 -12.05 15.17
N ILE A 108 -5.63 -11.36 15.56
CA ILE A 108 -4.84 -10.53 14.65
C ILE A 108 -4.25 -11.37 13.53
N THR A 109 -3.63 -12.49 13.86
CA THR A 109 -3.03 -13.39 12.88
C THR A 109 -4.10 -13.90 11.91
N ALA A 110 -5.21 -14.40 12.41
CA ALA A 110 -6.31 -14.91 11.58
C ALA A 110 -6.89 -13.85 10.63
N LEU A 111 -7.07 -12.61 11.13
CA LEU A 111 -7.59 -11.50 10.32
C LEU A 111 -6.56 -11.02 9.27
N SER A 112 -5.27 -10.93 9.65
CA SER A 112 -4.21 -10.56 8.70
C SER A 112 -4.05 -11.60 7.60
N GLU A 113 -4.12 -12.88 7.92
CA GLU A 113 -4.11 -13.96 6.94
C GLU A 113 -5.36 -13.95 6.04
N ALA A 114 -6.54 -13.69 6.61
CA ALA A 114 -7.78 -13.57 5.83
C ALA A 114 -7.70 -12.37 4.87
N ALA A 115 -7.20 -11.23 5.32
CA ALA A 115 -6.97 -10.05 4.49
C ALA A 115 -5.97 -10.35 3.36
N ALA A 116 -4.85 -11.00 3.67
CA ALA A 116 -3.85 -11.39 2.68
C ALA A 116 -4.40 -12.38 1.64
N ARG A 117 -5.21 -13.36 2.07
CA ARG A 117 -5.91 -14.29 1.15
C ARG A 117 -6.89 -13.58 0.23
N SER A 118 -7.69 -12.66 0.79
CA SER A 118 -8.65 -11.85 0.02
C SER A 118 -7.93 -10.97 -1.01
N GLU A 119 -6.84 -10.32 -0.61
CA GLU A 119 -5.99 -9.50 -1.48
C GLU A 119 -5.37 -10.35 -2.60
N GLY A 120 -4.83 -11.52 -2.27
CA GLY A 120 -4.29 -12.47 -3.24
C GLY A 120 -5.33 -12.95 -4.25
N ALA A 121 -6.53 -13.31 -3.78
CA ALA A 121 -7.64 -13.73 -4.64
C ALA A 121 -8.09 -12.60 -5.58
N SER A 122 -8.23 -11.37 -5.07
CA SER A 122 -8.58 -10.20 -5.87
C SER A 122 -7.54 -9.91 -6.96
N ARG A 123 -6.25 -9.99 -6.61
CA ARG A 123 -5.14 -9.84 -7.58
C ARG A 123 -5.22 -10.89 -8.68
N VAL A 124 -5.40 -12.17 -8.34
CA VAL A 124 -5.51 -13.27 -9.31
C VAL A 124 -6.73 -13.09 -10.22
N ALA A 125 -7.88 -12.68 -9.67
CA ALA A 125 -9.09 -12.43 -10.44
C ALA A 125 -8.89 -11.31 -11.47
N VAL A 126 -8.31 -10.17 -11.05
CA VAL A 126 -7.99 -9.05 -11.96
C VAL A 126 -6.99 -9.48 -13.03
N GLN A 127 -5.98 -10.25 -12.66
CA GLN A 127 -4.98 -10.77 -13.59
C GLN A 127 -5.59 -11.70 -14.62
N ALA A 128 -6.46 -12.63 -14.21
CA ALA A 128 -7.15 -13.55 -15.11
C ALA A 128 -8.07 -12.79 -16.07
N ALA A 129 -8.87 -11.86 -15.57
CA ALA A 129 -9.73 -11.01 -16.40
C ALA A 129 -8.91 -10.20 -17.42
N THR A 130 -7.79 -9.61 -17.00
CA THR A 130 -6.91 -8.85 -17.88
C THR A 130 -6.32 -9.73 -18.97
N ARG A 131 -5.82 -10.94 -18.62
CA ARG A 131 -5.27 -11.89 -19.60
C ARG A 131 -6.28 -12.37 -20.63
N SER A 132 -7.55 -12.50 -20.26
CA SER A 132 -8.60 -12.93 -21.21
C SER A 132 -9.03 -11.82 -22.17
N VAL A 133 -9.06 -10.56 -21.73
CA VAL A 133 -9.56 -9.42 -22.52
C VAL A 133 -8.46 -8.75 -23.34
N GLN A 134 -7.21 -8.73 -22.86
CA GLN A 134 -6.11 -8.02 -23.51
C GLN A 134 -5.83 -8.48 -24.95
N PRO A 135 -5.81 -9.79 -25.29
CA PRO A 135 -5.66 -10.24 -26.68
C PRO A 135 -6.76 -9.73 -27.60
N LEU A 136 -8.03 -9.77 -27.14
CA LEU A 136 -9.17 -9.26 -27.92
C LEU A 136 -9.03 -7.75 -28.20
N GLY A 137 -8.50 -6.99 -27.26
CA GLY A 137 -8.17 -5.58 -27.46
C GLY A 137 -7.12 -5.39 -28.56
N TYR A 138 -6.06 -6.19 -28.59
CA TYR A 138 -5.06 -6.13 -29.65
C TYR A 138 -5.60 -6.59 -31.03
N GLU A 139 -6.46 -7.60 -31.07
CA GLU A 139 -7.12 -8.02 -32.30
C GLU A 139 -8.02 -6.90 -32.85
N LEU A 140 -8.80 -6.26 -31.98
CA LEU A 140 -9.61 -5.10 -32.34
C LEU A 140 -8.74 -3.96 -32.89
N GLN A 141 -7.64 -3.62 -32.21
CA GLN A 141 -6.72 -2.58 -32.67
C GLN A 141 -6.13 -2.92 -34.05
N ALA A 142 -5.73 -4.18 -34.27
CA ALA A 142 -5.21 -4.62 -35.57
C ALA A 142 -6.27 -4.56 -36.70
N ALA A 143 -7.54 -4.88 -36.38
CA ALA A 143 -8.64 -4.74 -37.32
C ALA A 143 -8.92 -3.27 -37.69
N ILE A 144 -8.91 -2.38 -36.68
CA ILE A 144 -9.08 -0.94 -36.88
C ILE A 144 -7.93 -0.37 -37.73
N THR A 145 -6.67 -0.76 -37.45
CA THR A 145 -5.52 -0.32 -38.25
C THR A 145 -5.67 -0.73 -39.70
N LYS A 146 -6.04 -1.98 -39.98
CA LYS A 146 -6.31 -2.44 -41.35
C LYS A 146 -7.43 -1.66 -42.06
N LEU A 147 -8.48 -1.31 -41.28
CA LEU A 147 -9.57 -0.49 -41.79
C LEU A 147 -9.08 0.92 -42.17
N LEU A 148 -8.31 1.56 -41.26
CA LEU A 148 -7.73 2.89 -41.50
C LEU A 148 -6.81 2.90 -42.75
N ASP A 149 -6.01 1.84 -42.93
CA ASP A 149 -5.13 1.71 -44.11
C ASP A 149 -5.92 1.56 -45.43
N SER A 150 -7.19 1.12 -45.38
CA SER A 150 -8.05 0.91 -46.53
C SER A 150 -9.03 2.06 -46.85
N VAL A 151 -9.15 3.03 -45.94
CA VAL A 151 -10.09 4.15 -46.05
C VAL A 151 -9.36 5.40 -46.53
N TYR A 152 -9.88 6.02 -47.59
CA TYR A 152 -9.30 7.22 -48.22
C TYR A 152 -10.23 8.44 -48.16
N ASP A 153 -11.47 8.27 -47.71
CA ASP A 153 -12.41 9.38 -47.65
C ASP A 153 -12.49 9.97 -46.21
N ASP A 154 -12.54 11.30 -46.13
CA ASP A 154 -12.54 12.05 -44.86
C ASP A 154 -13.75 11.73 -43.99
N LYS A 155 -14.90 11.41 -44.55
CA LYS A 155 -16.12 11.11 -43.82
C LYS A 155 -15.99 9.79 -43.04
N THR A 156 -15.49 8.75 -43.70
CA THR A 156 -15.27 7.45 -43.08
C THR A 156 -14.10 7.52 -42.05
N LEU A 157 -13.02 8.24 -42.37
CA LEU A 157 -11.94 8.52 -41.43
C LEU A 157 -12.46 9.19 -40.15
N GLY A 158 -13.35 10.18 -40.30
CA GLY A 158 -13.98 10.87 -39.17
C GLY A 158 -14.81 9.94 -38.27
N LEU A 159 -15.36 8.85 -38.80
CA LEU A 159 -16.10 7.85 -38.03
C LEU A 159 -15.18 6.79 -37.35
N VAL A 160 -14.10 6.41 -38.05
CA VAL A 160 -13.20 5.35 -37.55
C VAL A 160 -12.21 5.85 -36.50
N GLN A 161 -11.71 7.08 -36.62
CA GLN A 161 -10.78 7.67 -35.66
C GLN A 161 -11.25 7.63 -34.18
N PRO A 162 -12.52 7.99 -33.84
CA PRO A 162 -13.02 7.84 -32.47
C PRO A 162 -13.02 6.41 -31.95
N ILE A 163 -13.26 5.42 -32.84
CA ILE A 163 -13.25 3.99 -32.49
C ILE A 163 -11.82 3.55 -32.19
N ASP A 164 -10.86 3.90 -33.05
CA ASP A 164 -9.42 3.64 -32.82
C ASP A 164 -8.97 4.20 -31.47
N HIS A 165 -9.37 5.44 -31.21
CA HIS A 165 -9.00 6.11 -29.97
C HIS A 165 -9.61 5.44 -28.73
N ALA A 166 -10.88 5.02 -28.79
CA ALA A 166 -11.52 4.27 -27.71
C ALA A 166 -10.85 2.89 -27.46
N ALA A 167 -10.48 2.19 -28.53
CA ALA A 167 -9.74 0.94 -28.45
C ALA A 167 -8.36 1.11 -27.81
N SER A 168 -7.63 2.16 -28.20
CA SER A 168 -6.32 2.51 -27.61
C SER A 168 -6.42 2.81 -26.12
N GLN A 169 -7.44 3.56 -25.69
CA GLN A 169 -7.70 3.83 -24.28
C GLN A 169 -8.05 2.55 -23.50
N MET A 170 -8.88 1.66 -24.07
CA MET A 170 -9.23 0.39 -23.45
C MET A 170 -7.98 -0.47 -23.23
N ILE A 171 -7.13 -0.62 -24.25
CA ILE A 171 -5.89 -1.38 -24.15
C ILE A 171 -4.97 -0.78 -23.09
N ARG A 172 -4.80 0.54 -23.06
CA ARG A 172 -4.00 1.22 -22.02
C ARG A 172 -4.49 0.89 -20.61
N ARG A 173 -5.81 0.94 -20.37
CA ARG A 173 -6.39 0.58 -19.05
C ARG A 173 -6.12 -0.89 -18.70
N LEU A 174 -6.27 -1.80 -19.65
CA LEU A 174 -5.93 -3.21 -19.46
C LEU A 174 -4.44 -3.42 -19.16
N GLN A 175 -3.55 -2.67 -19.82
CA GLN A 175 -2.12 -2.68 -19.53
C GLN A 175 -1.83 -2.21 -18.10
N ILE A 176 -2.47 -1.14 -17.63
CA ILE A 176 -2.34 -0.65 -16.24
C ILE A 176 -2.83 -1.71 -15.24
N HIS A 177 -3.99 -2.34 -15.46
CA HIS A 177 -4.45 -3.44 -14.61
C HIS A 177 -3.45 -4.59 -14.59
N GLY A 178 -2.88 -4.94 -15.73
CA GLY A 178 -1.82 -5.92 -15.84
C GLY A 178 -0.57 -5.54 -15.03
N VAL A 179 -0.11 -4.30 -15.15
CA VAL A 179 1.03 -3.76 -14.39
C VAL A 179 0.79 -3.85 -12.89
N LEU A 180 -0.39 -3.46 -12.41
CA LEU A 180 -0.76 -3.52 -10.99
C LEU A 180 -0.76 -4.96 -10.46
N THR A 181 -1.08 -5.95 -11.31
CA THR A 181 -1.02 -7.38 -10.94
C THR A 181 0.35 -8.02 -11.17
N GLY A 182 1.35 -7.24 -11.62
CA GLY A 182 2.73 -7.70 -11.84
C GLY A 182 3.04 -8.20 -13.25
N MET A 183 2.08 -8.11 -14.18
CA MET A 183 2.31 -8.48 -15.57
C MET A 183 3.26 -7.51 -16.30
N TRP A 184 3.82 -7.95 -17.44
CA TRP A 184 4.58 -7.08 -18.33
C TRP A 184 3.62 -6.13 -19.10
N PRO A 185 3.97 -4.83 -19.25
CA PRO A 185 3.05 -3.86 -19.84
C PRO A 185 2.82 -3.99 -21.35
N GLY A 186 3.62 -4.77 -22.07
CA GLY A 186 3.46 -4.87 -23.50
C GLY A 186 4.56 -5.63 -24.22
N ARG A 187 4.80 -5.31 -25.49
CA ARG A 187 5.81 -5.95 -26.34
C ARG A 187 7.18 -5.29 -26.17
N LEU A 188 8.25 -6.08 -26.26
CA LEU A 188 9.61 -5.54 -26.42
C LEU A 188 9.68 -4.75 -27.72
N ARG A 189 10.27 -3.57 -27.65
CA ARG A 189 10.48 -2.68 -28.80
C ARG A 189 11.96 -2.59 -29.10
N HIS A 190 12.30 -2.10 -30.29
CA HIS A 190 13.62 -1.62 -30.62
C HIS A 190 13.88 -0.28 -29.90
N ASP A 191 15.13 0.15 -29.89
CA ASP A 191 15.49 1.48 -29.45
C ASP A 191 14.78 2.52 -30.29
N VAL A 192 14.20 3.53 -29.65
CA VAL A 192 13.43 4.57 -30.35
C VAL A 192 13.87 5.97 -29.92
N PRO A 193 13.73 6.98 -30.79
CA PRO A 193 13.90 8.37 -30.37
C PRO A 193 13.04 8.70 -29.16
N MET A 194 13.56 9.50 -28.24
CA MET A 194 12.84 9.92 -27.01
C MET A 194 11.50 10.57 -27.35
N LEU A 195 11.47 11.41 -28.39
CA LEU A 195 10.22 12.05 -28.84
C LEU A 195 9.19 11.03 -29.35
N ASP A 196 9.61 9.93 -29.94
CA ASP A 196 8.68 8.91 -30.41
C ASP A 196 8.08 8.13 -29.22
N ALA A 197 8.85 7.93 -28.14
CA ALA A 197 8.29 7.42 -26.89
C ALA A 197 7.27 8.39 -26.28
N VAL A 198 7.56 9.71 -26.28
CA VAL A 198 6.61 10.74 -25.83
C VAL A 198 5.35 10.76 -26.71
N ARG A 199 5.51 10.77 -28.03
CA ARG A 199 4.38 10.72 -29.00
C ARG A 199 3.57 9.43 -28.85
N GLY A 200 4.23 8.31 -28.56
CA GLY A 200 3.56 7.04 -28.23
C GLY A 200 2.67 7.14 -26.99
N GLY A 201 3.07 7.91 -25.98
CA GLY A 201 2.22 8.25 -24.83
C GLY A 201 1.04 9.14 -25.23
N ILE A 202 1.30 10.17 -26.02
CA ILE A 202 0.30 11.13 -26.51
C ILE A 202 -0.78 10.44 -27.33
N SER A 203 -0.42 9.52 -28.23
CA SER A 203 -1.37 8.82 -29.08
C SER A 203 -2.39 7.96 -28.31
N ARG A 204 -2.13 7.67 -27.04
CA ARG A 204 -2.99 6.84 -26.18
C ARG A 204 -3.94 7.62 -25.29
N ILE A 205 -3.95 8.95 -25.35
CA ILE A 205 -4.81 9.80 -24.50
C ILE A 205 -5.92 10.45 -25.30
N ARG A 206 -7.00 10.86 -24.60
CA ARG A 206 -8.16 11.49 -25.25
C ARG A 206 -7.82 12.85 -25.86
N ASP A 207 -7.10 13.68 -25.11
CA ASP A 207 -6.85 15.08 -25.43
C ASP A 207 -5.51 15.30 -26.16
N TYR A 208 -5.09 14.32 -27.00
CA TYR A 208 -3.80 14.30 -27.68
C TYR A 208 -3.48 15.57 -28.48
N ARG A 209 -4.50 16.21 -29.08
CA ARG A 209 -4.33 17.43 -29.89
C ARG A 209 -3.89 18.64 -29.09
N ARG A 210 -4.08 18.63 -27.78
CA ARG A 210 -3.72 19.72 -26.88
C ARG A 210 -2.29 19.63 -26.39
N VAL A 211 -1.62 18.50 -26.62
CA VAL A 211 -0.27 18.28 -26.13
C VAL A 211 0.76 18.92 -27.07
N GLN A 212 1.55 19.82 -26.53
CA GLN A 212 2.67 20.46 -27.23
C GLN A 212 3.98 19.80 -26.81
N VAL A 213 4.82 19.45 -27.79
CA VAL A 213 6.11 18.79 -27.57
C VAL A 213 7.24 19.60 -28.21
N PRO A 214 8.49 19.47 -27.75
CA PRO A 214 9.64 20.13 -28.37
C PRO A 214 9.88 19.60 -29.81
N ALA A 215 10.47 20.40 -30.65
CA ALA A 215 10.70 20.07 -32.05
C ALA A 215 11.71 18.93 -32.25
N SER A 216 12.74 18.85 -31.41
CA SER A 216 13.79 17.84 -31.50
C SER A 216 14.38 17.51 -30.13
N VAL A 217 14.74 16.24 -29.93
CA VAL A 217 15.49 15.75 -28.77
C VAL A 217 16.42 14.64 -29.28
N PRO A 218 17.75 14.87 -29.34
CA PRO A 218 18.69 13.92 -29.90
C PRO A 218 19.07 12.80 -28.89
N LEU A 219 18.06 12.07 -28.42
CA LEU A 219 18.20 10.99 -27.44
C LEU A 219 17.36 9.80 -27.86
N HIS A 220 17.84 8.60 -27.57
CA HIS A 220 17.11 7.35 -27.80
C HIS A 220 16.88 6.61 -26.49
N VAL A 221 15.71 5.99 -26.37
CA VAL A 221 15.34 5.12 -25.25
C VAL A 221 15.61 3.68 -25.64
N ALA A 222 16.29 2.93 -24.78
CA ALA A 222 16.58 1.52 -25.04
C ALA A 222 15.28 0.70 -25.02
N GLY A 223 15.14 -0.22 -25.98
CA GLY A 223 13.89 -0.90 -26.34
C GLY A 223 13.11 -1.51 -25.18
N ARG A 224 13.82 -2.08 -24.19
CA ARG A 224 13.20 -2.67 -22.99
C ARG A 224 12.47 -1.66 -22.09
N TYR A 225 12.78 -0.37 -22.19
CA TYR A 225 12.18 0.69 -21.39
C TYR A 225 11.13 1.50 -22.14
N VAL A 226 11.03 1.31 -23.46
CA VAL A 226 10.12 2.09 -24.32
C VAL A 226 8.67 1.91 -23.90
N GLU A 227 8.15 0.68 -23.88
CA GLU A 227 6.74 0.45 -23.57
C GLU A 227 6.37 0.83 -22.12
N PRO A 228 7.19 0.51 -21.09
CA PRO A 228 6.98 1.04 -19.74
C PRO A 228 6.93 2.56 -19.66
N LEU A 229 7.84 3.26 -20.36
CA LEU A 229 7.89 4.72 -20.40
C LEU A 229 6.67 5.29 -21.12
N VAL A 230 6.31 4.75 -22.29
CA VAL A 230 5.13 5.15 -23.06
C VAL A 230 3.86 5.04 -22.22
N LEU A 231 3.69 3.92 -21.51
CA LEU A 231 2.51 3.69 -20.67
C LEU A 231 2.48 4.66 -19.47
N LEU A 232 3.61 4.87 -18.81
CA LEU A 232 3.76 5.81 -17.71
C LEU A 232 3.43 7.25 -18.16
N LEU A 233 4.01 7.69 -19.29
CA LEU A 233 3.74 9.02 -19.85
C LEU A 233 2.27 9.17 -20.25
N ALA A 234 1.64 8.15 -20.83
CA ALA A 234 0.24 8.19 -21.20
C ALA A 234 -0.67 8.43 -19.99
N GLU A 235 -0.39 7.82 -18.83
CA GLU A 235 -1.18 8.05 -17.61
C GLU A 235 -1.00 9.48 -17.07
N LEU A 236 0.22 10.00 -17.07
CA LEU A 236 0.47 11.38 -16.61
C LEU A 236 -0.14 12.42 -17.57
N LEU A 237 0.00 12.21 -18.89
CA LEU A 237 -0.59 13.06 -19.91
C LEU A 237 -2.13 13.05 -19.89
N ASP A 238 -2.75 11.87 -19.68
CA ASP A 238 -4.21 11.76 -19.56
C ASP A 238 -4.72 12.51 -18.31
N ASN A 239 -3.97 12.44 -17.21
CA ASN A 239 -4.27 13.22 -16.00
C ASN A 239 -4.15 14.73 -16.28
N ALA A 240 -3.08 15.17 -16.91
CA ALA A 240 -2.87 16.56 -17.29
C ALA A 240 -4.00 17.09 -18.18
N GLY A 241 -4.36 16.33 -19.24
CA GLY A 241 -5.45 16.68 -20.14
C GLY A 241 -6.81 16.75 -19.47
N ARG A 242 -7.10 15.77 -18.60
CA ARG A 242 -8.39 15.63 -17.91
C ARG A 242 -8.62 16.74 -16.87
N HIS A 243 -7.57 17.17 -16.19
CA HIS A 243 -7.67 18.17 -15.12
C HIS A 243 -7.46 19.60 -15.61
N SER A 244 -7.01 19.82 -16.84
CA SER A 244 -6.90 21.13 -17.46
C SER A 244 -8.18 21.56 -18.18
N ALA A 245 -8.44 22.87 -18.26
CA ALA A 245 -9.54 23.39 -19.06
C ALA A 245 -9.41 22.95 -20.53
N PRO A 246 -10.51 22.66 -21.26
CA PRO A 246 -10.45 22.12 -22.63
C PRO A 246 -9.70 22.99 -23.64
N THR A 247 -9.62 24.28 -23.39
CA THR A 247 -8.98 25.25 -24.27
C THR A 247 -7.49 25.48 -23.97
N THR A 248 -6.96 24.96 -22.89
CA THR A 248 -5.57 25.17 -22.49
C THR A 248 -4.67 24.03 -22.99
N PRO A 249 -3.42 24.33 -23.41
CA PRO A 249 -2.47 23.31 -23.82
C PRO A 249 -1.92 22.52 -22.60
N VAL A 250 -1.46 21.31 -22.87
CA VAL A 250 -0.55 20.54 -21.99
C VAL A 250 0.83 20.62 -22.62
N GLU A 251 1.79 21.21 -21.93
CA GLU A 251 3.14 21.37 -22.45
C GLU A 251 4.06 20.27 -21.96
N VAL A 252 4.80 19.67 -22.88
CA VAL A 252 5.86 18.69 -22.57
C VAL A 252 7.21 19.29 -22.87
N SER A 253 8.13 19.24 -21.94
CA SER A 253 9.53 19.59 -22.15
C SER A 253 10.44 18.43 -21.79
N VAL A 254 11.59 18.38 -22.47
CA VAL A 254 12.62 17.36 -22.23
C VAL A 254 13.94 18.05 -21.92
N LEU A 255 14.43 17.87 -20.72
CA LEU A 255 15.64 18.49 -20.20
C LEU A 255 16.70 17.45 -19.95
N GLN A 256 17.90 17.68 -20.48
CA GLN A 256 19.06 16.82 -20.24
C GLN A 256 19.82 17.30 -19.00
N ALA A 257 20.08 16.38 -18.08
CA ALA A 257 20.99 16.57 -16.98
C ALA A 257 22.19 15.60 -17.12
N HIS A 258 23.19 15.77 -16.29
CA HIS A 258 24.41 14.94 -16.37
C HIS A 258 24.14 13.43 -16.29
N ASN A 259 23.28 12.99 -15.35
CA ASN A 259 23.03 11.57 -15.05
C ASN A 259 21.62 11.09 -15.44
N SER A 260 20.76 11.96 -15.96
CA SER A 260 19.37 11.63 -16.28
C SER A 260 18.82 12.57 -17.34
N VAL A 261 17.68 12.17 -17.88
CA VAL A 261 16.82 13.02 -18.70
C VAL A 261 15.50 13.22 -17.96
N SER A 262 15.04 14.44 -17.84
CA SER A 262 13.76 14.80 -17.25
C SER A 262 12.75 15.10 -18.34
N ILE A 263 11.64 14.38 -18.34
CA ILE A 263 10.45 14.69 -19.15
C ILE A 263 9.49 15.39 -18.21
N GLU A 264 9.19 16.66 -18.47
CA GLU A 264 8.29 17.46 -17.66
C GLU A 264 6.96 17.64 -18.41
N ILE A 265 5.86 17.44 -17.72
CA ILE A 265 4.50 17.63 -18.22
C ILE A 265 3.87 18.72 -17.37
N HIS A 266 3.53 19.83 -17.99
CA HIS A 266 2.91 20.99 -17.35
C HIS A 266 1.44 21.08 -17.76
N ASP A 267 0.56 21.04 -16.79
CA ASP A 267 -0.86 21.25 -17.01
C ASP A 267 -1.30 22.65 -16.55
N ALA A 268 -2.49 23.06 -16.99
CA ALA A 268 -3.14 24.32 -16.64
C ALA A 268 -4.42 24.08 -15.82
N GLY A 269 -4.41 23.07 -14.98
CA GLY A 269 -5.52 22.74 -14.09
C GLY A 269 -5.59 23.66 -12.87
N PRO A 270 -6.60 23.48 -12.01
CA PRO A 270 -6.76 24.25 -10.78
C PRO A 270 -5.72 23.88 -9.69
N GLY A 271 -4.78 22.98 -9.99
CA GLY A 271 -3.86 22.45 -9.01
C GLY A 271 -4.50 21.36 -8.13
N MET A 272 -3.86 21.10 -7.00
CA MET A 272 -4.32 20.12 -6.00
C MET A 272 -4.28 20.72 -4.61
N THR A 273 -5.14 20.26 -3.69
CA THR A 273 -4.95 20.56 -2.28
C THR A 273 -3.67 19.92 -1.75
N PRO A 274 -3.07 20.43 -0.67
CA PRO A 274 -1.86 19.83 -0.10
C PRO A 274 -2.03 18.34 0.25
N GLU A 275 -3.22 17.93 0.69
CA GLU A 275 -3.56 16.53 1.01
C GLU A 275 -3.61 15.68 -0.26
N ALA A 276 -4.29 16.16 -1.31
CA ALA A 276 -4.38 15.47 -2.59
C ALA A 276 -3.00 15.33 -3.26
N LEU A 277 -2.16 16.36 -3.17
CA LEU A 277 -0.80 16.32 -3.69
C LEU A 277 0.06 15.27 -2.94
N ARG A 278 0.01 15.27 -1.59
CA ARG A 278 0.72 14.26 -0.79
C ARG A 278 0.29 12.84 -1.14
N GLU A 279 -1.01 12.62 -1.33
CA GLU A 279 -1.55 11.33 -1.73
C GLU A 279 -1.09 10.94 -3.14
N ALA A 280 -1.16 11.85 -4.10
CA ALA A 280 -0.68 11.64 -5.46
C ALA A 280 0.83 11.32 -5.49
N GLN A 281 1.64 12.07 -4.73
CA GLN A 281 3.08 11.83 -4.58
C GLN A 281 3.39 10.46 -3.97
N ARG A 282 2.63 10.02 -2.96
CA ARG A 282 2.76 8.66 -2.41
C ARG A 282 2.50 7.61 -3.48
N ARG A 283 1.42 7.74 -4.25
CA ARG A 283 1.04 6.80 -5.31
C ARG A 283 2.10 6.69 -6.40
N VAL A 284 2.60 7.82 -6.90
CA VAL A 284 3.63 7.81 -7.96
C VAL A 284 5.00 7.38 -7.46
N SER A 285 5.25 7.37 -6.14
CA SER A 285 6.50 6.89 -5.57
C SER A 285 6.70 5.38 -5.72
N GLY A 286 5.62 4.61 -5.89
CA GLY A 286 5.63 3.16 -5.97
C GLY A 286 6.13 2.44 -4.71
N ARG A 287 6.16 3.14 -3.56
CA ARG A 287 6.61 2.58 -2.28
C ARG A 287 5.53 1.78 -1.57
N ASP A 288 4.27 2.20 -1.74
CA ASP A 288 3.14 1.57 -1.10
C ASP A 288 2.70 0.34 -1.89
N PRO A 289 2.39 -0.78 -1.22
CA PRO A 289 1.87 -1.96 -1.89
C PRO A 289 0.50 -1.65 -2.51
N VAL A 290 0.25 -2.19 -3.69
CA VAL A 290 -1.06 -2.09 -4.34
C VAL A 290 -2.05 -2.97 -3.58
N GLN A 291 -3.10 -2.37 -3.04
CA GLN A 291 -4.20 -3.05 -2.35
C GLN A 291 -5.43 -3.09 -3.26
N PHE A 292 -5.76 -4.27 -3.79
CA PHE A 292 -6.90 -4.43 -4.72
C PHE A 292 -8.25 -4.35 -4.01
N THR A 293 -8.32 -4.79 -2.75
CA THR A 293 -9.54 -4.74 -1.93
C THR A 293 -9.95 -3.33 -1.51
N GLY A 294 -8.99 -2.37 -1.50
CA GLY A 294 -9.22 -0.96 -1.16
C GLY A 294 -9.46 -0.04 -2.36
N LEU A 295 -9.41 -0.57 -3.59
CA LEU A 295 -9.54 0.23 -4.80
C LEU A 295 -11.03 0.46 -5.14
N SER A 296 -11.62 1.49 -4.59
CA SER A 296 -13.04 1.83 -4.79
C SER A 296 -13.32 2.68 -6.04
N ASN A 297 -12.29 3.32 -6.65
CA ASN A 297 -12.46 4.24 -7.77
C ASN A 297 -11.45 3.97 -8.90
N PRO A 298 -11.90 3.67 -10.13
CA PRO A 298 -11.03 3.47 -11.29
C PRO A 298 -10.04 4.61 -11.57
N ALA A 299 -10.39 5.85 -11.24
CA ALA A 299 -9.53 7.02 -11.45
C ALA A 299 -8.19 6.95 -10.68
N THR A 300 -8.09 6.13 -9.64
CA THR A 300 -6.86 5.99 -8.84
C THR A 300 -5.85 5.00 -9.43
N PHE A 301 -6.24 4.14 -10.36
CA PHE A 301 -5.36 3.13 -10.96
C PHE A 301 -4.21 3.74 -11.75
N GLY A 302 -4.43 4.86 -12.44
CA GLY A 302 -3.41 5.50 -13.28
C GLY A 302 -2.15 5.86 -12.50
N LEU A 303 -2.27 6.65 -11.43
CA LEU A 303 -1.11 7.05 -10.62
C LEU A 303 -0.46 5.89 -9.86
N LEU A 304 -1.25 4.90 -9.43
CA LEU A 304 -0.69 3.66 -8.87
C LEU A 304 0.11 2.88 -9.91
N GLY A 305 -0.41 2.77 -11.14
CA GLY A 305 0.30 2.16 -12.26
C GLY A 305 1.60 2.89 -12.59
N VAL A 306 1.59 4.22 -12.57
CA VAL A 306 2.80 5.06 -12.69
C VAL A 306 3.82 4.68 -11.62
N GLY A 307 3.40 4.60 -10.35
CA GLY A 307 4.29 4.24 -9.25
C GLY A 307 4.89 2.83 -9.40
N VAL A 308 4.07 1.84 -9.75
CA VAL A 308 4.54 0.46 -9.99
C VAL A 308 5.54 0.40 -11.15
N LEU A 309 5.27 1.11 -12.26
CA LEU A 309 6.19 1.21 -13.39
C LEU A 309 7.49 1.90 -12.99
N ALA A 310 7.39 3.02 -12.26
CA ALA A 310 8.54 3.76 -11.79
C ALA A 310 9.45 2.89 -10.91
N ALA A 311 8.89 2.22 -9.91
CA ALA A 311 9.63 1.34 -9.02
C ALA A 311 10.25 0.14 -9.75
N LYS A 312 9.48 -0.51 -10.63
CA LYS A 312 9.91 -1.73 -11.35
C LYS A 312 11.02 -1.48 -12.34
N TYR A 313 10.98 -0.33 -13.04
CA TYR A 313 11.93 -0.02 -14.11
C TYR A 313 12.98 1.01 -13.70
N GLY A 314 12.89 1.58 -12.51
CA GLY A 314 13.86 2.53 -11.99
C GLY A 314 13.68 3.97 -12.50
N PHE A 315 12.51 4.33 -13.03
CA PHE A 315 12.14 5.72 -13.26
C PHE A 315 11.91 6.43 -11.92
N ARG A 316 12.11 7.75 -11.90
CA ARG A 316 11.69 8.57 -10.76
C ARG A 316 10.60 9.53 -11.20
N VAL A 317 9.49 9.53 -10.49
CA VAL A 317 8.35 10.40 -10.79
C VAL A 317 8.07 11.30 -9.60
N SER A 318 7.92 12.60 -9.87
CA SER A 318 7.53 13.59 -8.87
C SER A 318 6.44 14.49 -9.42
N LEU A 319 5.61 15.03 -8.51
CA LEU A 319 4.56 15.96 -8.81
C LEU A 319 4.79 17.19 -7.94
N ASP A 320 4.68 18.40 -8.51
CA ASP A 320 4.73 19.65 -7.76
C ASP A 320 3.79 20.71 -8.36
N LEU A 321 3.52 21.76 -7.61
CA LEU A 321 2.66 22.88 -7.99
C LEU A 321 3.46 24.15 -8.25
N ASP A 322 4.58 24.33 -7.56
CA ASP A 322 5.29 25.59 -7.48
C ASP A 322 6.00 25.98 -8.79
N HIS A 323 6.32 25.00 -9.62
CA HIS A 323 7.09 25.18 -10.85
C HIS A 323 6.29 24.87 -12.11
N SER A 324 4.95 24.77 -12.02
CA SER A 324 4.11 24.64 -13.21
C SER A 324 4.12 25.96 -13.99
N ARG A 325 4.34 25.89 -15.30
CA ARG A 325 4.37 27.08 -16.18
C ARG A 325 3.00 27.75 -16.33
N HIS A 326 1.94 26.99 -16.08
CA HIS A 326 0.55 27.40 -16.33
C HIS A 326 -0.31 27.44 -15.06
N GLY A 327 0.31 27.35 -13.87
CA GLY A 327 -0.39 27.41 -12.57
C GLY A 327 -1.07 26.11 -12.13
N GLY A 328 -0.97 25.04 -12.90
CA GLY A 328 -1.48 23.71 -12.57
C GLY A 328 -0.43 22.82 -11.91
N VAL A 329 -0.44 21.53 -12.25
CA VAL A 329 0.53 20.53 -11.76
C VAL A 329 1.67 20.38 -12.76
N ARG A 330 2.89 20.27 -12.26
CA ARG A 330 4.03 19.79 -13.01
C ARG A 330 4.33 18.33 -12.61
N ALA A 331 4.26 17.41 -13.56
CA ALA A 331 4.72 16.05 -13.40
C ALA A 331 6.10 15.88 -14.05
N VAL A 332 7.07 15.36 -13.32
CA VAL A 332 8.44 15.16 -13.78
C VAL A 332 8.77 13.68 -13.78
N VAL A 333 9.18 13.17 -14.93
CA VAL A 333 9.67 11.79 -15.11
C VAL A 333 11.17 11.84 -15.36
N GLN A 334 11.96 11.37 -14.42
CA GLN A 334 13.40 11.23 -14.58
C GLN A 334 13.73 9.85 -15.12
N VAL A 335 14.35 9.82 -16.30
CA VAL A 335 14.88 8.63 -16.98
C VAL A 335 16.39 8.59 -16.75
N PRO A 336 16.92 7.63 -15.98
CA PRO A 336 18.35 7.46 -15.79
C PRO A 336 19.08 7.28 -17.11
N ARG A 337 20.31 7.79 -17.21
CA ARG A 337 21.11 7.69 -18.43
C ARG A 337 21.39 6.24 -18.87
N THR A 338 21.42 5.32 -17.93
CA THR A 338 21.58 3.87 -18.20
C THR A 338 20.39 3.24 -18.96
N MET A 339 19.30 3.96 -19.11
CA MET A 339 18.11 3.54 -19.88
C MET A 339 18.07 4.12 -21.30
N LEU A 340 19.01 5.00 -21.61
CA LEU A 340 19.17 5.53 -22.94
C LEU A 340 20.02 4.57 -23.78
N ALA A 341 19.65 4.45 -25.06
CA ALA A 341 20.50 3.77 -26.02
C ALA A 341 21.65 4.70 -26.47
N ALA A 342 22.76 4.11 -26.85
CA ALA A 342 23.80 4.83 -27.57
C ALA A 342 23.21 5.39 -28.87
N GLU A 343 23.56 6.63 -29.22
CA GLU A 343 23.14 7.21 -30.48
C GLU A 343 23.58 6.26 -31.63
N PRO A 344 22.67 5.86 -32.52
CA PRO A 344 23.06 5.04 -33.65
C PRO A 344 24.17 5.79 -34.42
N LEU A 345 25.28 5.16 -34.64
CA LEU A 345 26.33 5.73 -35.51
C LEU A 345 25.64 6.05 -36.84
N PRO A 346 25.86 7.26 -37.40
CA PRO A 346 25.31 7.62 -38.70
C PRO A 346 25.70 6.54 -39.70
N GLN A 347 24.68 5.89 -40.31
CA GLN A 347 24.97 4.93 -41.38
C GLN A 347 25.71 5.68 -42.45
N PRO A 348 26.87 5.15 -42.95
CA PRO A 348 27.55 5.78 -44.03
C PRO A 348 26.60 5.87 -45.23
N GLU A 349 26.38 7.09 -45.72
CA GLU A 349 25.57 7.29 -46.92
C GLU A 349 26.03 6.32 -48.01
N PRO A 350 25.08 5.65 -48.70
CA PRO A 350 25.44 4.76 -49.80
C PRO A 350 26.24 5.61 -50.80
N ARG A 351 27.53 5.26 -50.98
CA ARG A 351 28.38 5.92 -51.96
C ARG A 351 27.66 5.73 -53.33
N HIS A 352 27.14 6.83 -53.87
CA HIS A 352 26.76 6.88 -55.26
C HIS A 352 28.03 6.64 -56.08
N ASP A 353 28.24 5.38 -56.49
CA ASP A 353 29.23 5.07 -57.48
C ASP A 353 28.84 5.74 -58.81
N GLY A 354 29.39 6.94 -58.96
CA GLY A 354 29.31 7.71 -60.21
C GLY A 354 30.20 7.09 -61.32
N SER A 355 29.92 5.86 -61.73
CA SER A 355 30.53 5.28 -62.92
C SER A 355 29.54 5.27 -64.08
N GLY A 356 29.13 6.43 -64.54
CA GLY A 356 28.53 6.67 -65.84
C GLY A 356 29.61 7.14 -66.81
N ARG A 357 30.50 6.23 -67.21
CA ARG A 357 31.36 6.52 -68.40
C ARG A 357 30.47 6.41 -69.64
N GLY A 358 30.32 7.54 -70.28
CA GLY A 358 29.97 7.59 -71.68
C GLY A 358 31.03 6.94 -72.58
N ARG A 359 30.55 6.18 -73.52
CA ARG A 359 31.24 5.96 -74.79
C ARG A 359 30.20 5.56 -75.84
N GLY A 360 30.26 6.25 -76.95
CA GLY A 360 29.85 5.85 -78.27
C GLY A 360 28.68 6.62 -78.89
#